data_dcd3d465ac0ddbe23cdf9ce5b56e3cae
#
_entry.id   dcd3d465ac0ddbe23cdf9ce5b56e3cae
#
_cell.length_a   1.000
_cell.length_b   1.000
_cell.length_c   1.000
_cell.angle_alpha   90.00
_cell.angle_beta   90.00
_cell.angle_gamma   90.00
#
_symmetry.space_group_name_H-M   'P 1'
#
loop_
_entity.id
_entity.type
_entity.pdbx_description
1 polymer ?
#
loop_
_entity_poly.entity_id
_entity_poly.type
_entity_poly.pdbx_seq_one_letter_code
_entity_poly.pdbx_strand_id
1 'polypeptide(L)'
;MLFIFAGMLSLSLVLFGLTPKIIMQRSWKLAFPDSSSTIPVADTTAKPKTQKQVDKELNTAYIFDHVIEEMIKREYHTLPIGECMGKIGSMFIGTRYVGGTLELQPERCVIDLNGLDCVTFFENTLNIARTAKIKEHELASNQNAMTFRDVLDQLEYTRYRDGNMDGYTSRLHYTSEWILDNVKKGVVKDLTKELGGKPFPVKVGFMSTNPQYYPQLVAEPTLTRKIQGIEEHINAQKHWYIPNAQVKDIESKLQTGDIIAIATNKAGLDYSHTGMIIKNAKGMALFLHASSGKKRVYLDKLISSYLA
;
A
#
# COMPACT_ATOMS: atom_id res chain seq x y z
N MET A 1 10.80 16.20 -7.73
CA MET A 1 9.35 16.42 -7.88
C MET A 1 8.62 15.60 -6.84
N LEU A 2 7.71 16.21 -6.10
CA LEU A 2 7.05 15.59 -4.96
C LEU A 2 5.53 15.59 -5.16
N PHE A 3 4.89 14.46 -4.82
CA PHE A 3 3.43 14.30 -4.75
C PHE A 3 3.05 13.82 -3.36
N ILE A 4 1.91 14.28 -2.87
CA ILE A 4 1.47 14.06 -1.49
C ILE A 4 0.00 13.68 -1.50
N PHE A 5 -0.31 12.53 -0.86
CA PHE A 5 -1.70 12.11 -0.65
C PHE A 5 -1.93 11.77 0.81
N ALA A 6 -3.12 12.14 1.29
CA ALA A 6 -3.62 11.76 2.60
C ALA A 6 -4.70 10.69 2.47
N GLY A 7 -4.68 9.69 3.33
CA GLY A 7 -5.76 8.70 3.40
C GLY A 7 -7.06 9.35 3.89
N MET A 8 -8.16 9.16 3.17
CA MET A 8 -9.50 9.60 3.58
C MET A 8 -10.37 8.41 3.97
N LEU A 9 -11.05 8.53 5.11
CA LEU A 9 -12.22 7.72 5.44
C LEU A 9 -13.40 8.67 5.65
N SER A 10 -14.43 8.58 4.78
CA SER A 10 -15.71 9.25 5.01
C SER A 10 -16.49 8.47 6.06
N LEU A 11 -16.71 9.07 7.23
CA LEU A 11 -17.50 8.47 8.31
C LEU A 11 -18.95 8.87 8.12
N SER A 12 -19.83 7.89 7.85
CA SER A 12 -21.28 8.04 8.03
C SER A 12 -21.64 7.55 9.42
N LEU A 13 -22.03 8.47 10.30
CA LEU A 13 -22.41 8.22 11.67
C LEU A 13 -23.78 7.55 11.75
N VAL A 14 -23.88 6.34 12.30
CA VAL A 14 -25.14 5.80 12.83
C VAL A 14 -24.90 5.39 14.29
N LEU A 15 -25.56 6.13 15.19
CA LEU A 15 -25.59 5.89 16.64
C LEU A 15 -26.56 4.75 16.98
N PHE A 16 -26.13 3.72 17.70
CA PHE A 16 -26.96 3.02 18.69
C PHE A 16 -26.09 2.44 19.80
N GLY A 17 -26.53 2.66 21.04
CA GLY A 17 -25.82 2.34 22.27
C GLY A 17 -26.19 0.98 22.88
N LEU A 18 -25.41 0.63 23.89
CA LEU A 18 -25.59 -0.23 25.07
C LEU A 18 -24.62 -1.38 25.24
N THR A 19 -23.91 -1.35 26.38
CA THR A 19 -22.98 -2.36 26.93
C THR A 19 -23.73 -3.50 27.63
N PRO A 20 -23.11 -4.72 27.89
CA PRO A 20 -22.20 -4.86 29.03
C PRO A 20 -21.00 -5.84 28.87
N LYS A 21 -20.07 -5.75 29.83
CA LYS A 21 -18.84 -6.53 30.03
C LYS A 21 -19.07 -8.00 30.33
N ILE A 22 -18.24 -8.90 29.73
CA ILE A 22 -17.94 -10.21 30.31
C ILE A 22 -16.45 -10.52 30.03
N ILE A 23 -15.72 -10.87 31.13
CA ILE A 23 -14.33 -11.34 31.12
C ILE A 23 -14.32 -12.85 30.92
N MET A 24 -13.52 -13.37 29.96
CA MET A 24 -13.16 -14.79 29.90
C MET A 24 -11.70 -14.99 29.52
N GLN A 25 -11.01 -15.79 30.33
CA GLN A 25 -9.65 -16.31 30.12
C GLN A 25 -9.59 -17.24 28.90
N ARG A 26 -8.52 -17.18 28.13
CA ARG A 26 -8.30 -18.05 26.97
C ARG A 26 -7.12 -18.97 27.12
N SER A 27 -7.39 -20.26 26.90
CA SER A 27 -6.43 -21.30 26.61
C SER A 27 -6.25 -21.43 25.09
N TRP A 28 -5.02 -21.44 24.60
CA TRP A 28 -4.70 -21.62 23.20
C TRP A 28 -4.96 -23.06 22.77
N LYS A 29 -5.95 -23.28 21.93
CA LYS A 29 -6.07 -24.48 21.09
C LYS A 29 -6.18 -24.03 19.65
N LEU A 30 -5.28 -24.55 18.81
CA LEU A 30 -5.38 -24.50 17.36
C LEU A 30 -6.76 -25.10 16.96
N ALA A 31 -7.72 -24.27 16.61
CA ALA A 31 -9.00 -24.69 16.06
C ALA A 31 -8.85 -24.84 14.55
N PHE A 32 -8.87 -26.07 14.06
CA PHE A 32 -9.17 -26.34 12.65
C PHE A 32 -10.65 -26.00 12.42
N PRO A 33 -11.00 -25.30 11.31
CA PRO A 33 -12.40 -24.99 11.04
C PRO A 33 -13.20 -26.27 10.81
N ASP A 34 -14.39 -26.31 11.41
CA ASP A 34 -15.34 -27.39 11.32
C ASP A 34 -15.87 -27.56 9.89
N SER A 35 -16.01 -28.80 9.44
CA SER A 35 -16.25 -29.22 8.07
C SER A 35 -17.70 -29.12 7.61
N SER A 36 -18.28 -27.92 7.52
CA SER A 36 -19.59 -27.71 6.91
C SER A 36 -19.80 -26.44 6.08
N SER A 37 -18.74 -25.78 5.65
CA SER A 37 -18.85 -24.79 4.58
C SER A 37 -18.32 -25.40 3.29
N THR A 38 -19.08 -25.32 2.21
CA THR A 38 -18.70 -25.74 0.86
C THR A 38 -17.33 -25.17 0.50
N ILE A 39 -16.31 -26.01 0.57
CA ILE A 39 -14.95 -25.70 0.13
C ILE A 39 -15.06 -25.37 -1.35
N PRO A 40 -14.58 -24.18 -1.83
CA PRO A 40 -14.38 -23.98 -3.25
C PRO A 40 -13.47 -25.10 -3.73
N VAL A 41 -13.88 -25.80 -4.80
CA VAL A 41 -13.09 -26.87 -5.42
C VAL A 41 -11.69 -26.30 -5.67
N ALA A 42 -10.70 -26.84 -4.95
CA ALA A 42 -9.32 -26.44 -5.13
C ALA A 42 -8.95 -26.65 -6.59
N ASP A 43 -8.38 -25.64 -7.23
CA ASP A 43 -7.80 -25.77 -8.58
C ASP A 43 -6.74 -26.86 -8.55
N THR A 44 -7.09 -28.05 -8.99
CA THR A 44 -6.23 -29.23 -9.00
C THR A 44 -5.08 -29.14 -9.99
N THR A 45 -4.96 -28.02 -10.75
CA THR A 45 -3.90 -27.78 -11.73
C THR A 45 -2.70 -27.02 -11.13
N ALA A 46 -2.81 -26.48 -9.91
CA ALA A 46 -1.74 -25.74 -9.27
C ALA A 46 -0.59 -26.69 -8.87
N LYS A 47 0.64 -26.40 -9.37
CA LYS A 47 1.86 -27.12 -8.95
C LYS A 47 2.02 -27.03 -7.42
N PRO A 48 2.42 -28.11 -6.73
CA PRO A 48 2.66 -28.08 -5.29
C PRO A 48 3.71 -27.01 -4.96
N LYS A 49 3.46 -26.25 -3.88
CA LYS A 49 4.37 -25.22 -3.39
C LYS A 49 5.69 -25.87 -2.94
N THR A 50 6.80 -25.23 -3.25
CA THR A 50 8.10 -25.62 -2.71
C THR A 50 8.18 -25.32 -1.22
N GLN A 51 9.03 -26.06 -0.47
CA GLN A 51 9.25 -25.78 0.97
C GLN A 51 9.61 -24.33 1.21
N LYS A 52 10.45 -23.71 0.38
CA LYS A 52 10.82 -22.30 0.47
C LYS A 52 9.61 -21.34 0.32
N GLN A 53 8.64 -21.70 -0.51
CA GLN A 53 7.42 -20.90 -0.63
C GLN A 53 6.52 -21.04 0.60
N VAL A 54 6.40 -22.23 1.16
CA VAL A 54 5.67 -22.48 2.41
C VAL A 54 6.31 -21.71 3.57
N ASP A 55 7.62 -21.79 3.74
CA ASP A 55 8.35 -21.07 4.81
C ASP A 55 8.17 -19.55 4.67
N LYS A 56 8.17 -19.04 3.45
CA LYS A 56 7.96 -17.61 3.17
C LYS A 56 6.53 -17.17 3.54
N GLU A 57 5.52 -17.96 3.23
CA GLU A 57 4.13 -17.66 3.58
C GLU A 57 3.91 -17.71 5.10
N LEU A 58 4.45 -18.72 5.78
CA LEU A 58 4.40 -18.83 7.23
C LEU A 58 5.07 -17.65 7.93
N ASN A 59 6.23 -17.21 7.42
CA ASN A 59 6.89 -16.05 7.97
C ASN A 59 6.13 -14.74 7.72
N THR A 60 5.48 -14.59 6.56
CA THR A 60 4.59 -13.45 6.29
C THR A 60 3.41 -13.44 7.27
N ALA A 61 2.77 -14.58 7.52
CA ALA A 61 1.68 -14.70 8.48
C ALA A 61 2.14 -14.32 9.89
N TYR A 62 3.29 -14.81 10.33
CA TYR A 62 3.88 -14.46 11.63
C TYR A 62 4.14 -12.95 11.77
N ILE A 63 4.74 -12.31 10.75
CA ILE A 63 4.98 -10.86 10.77
C ILE A 63 3.66 -10.10 10.80
N PHE A 64 2.67 -10.55 10.03
CA PHE A 64 1.35 -9.96 9.99
C PHE A 64 0.68 -10.00 11.37
N ASP A 65 0.61 -11.17 11.98
CA ASP A 65 0.00 -11.37 13.30
C ASP A 65 0.69 -10.48 14.35
N HIS A 66 2.02 -10.41 14.34
CA HIS A 66 2.77 -9.54 15.23
C HIS A 66 2.43 -8.05 15.05
N VAL A 67 2.33 -7.59 13.81
CA VAL A 67 1.96 -6.19 13.50
C VAL A 67 0.55 -5.88 14.01
N ILE A 68 -0.42 -6.80 13.79
CA ILE A 68 -1.79 -6.63 14.26
C ILE A 68 -1.87 -6.64 15.79
N GLU A 69 -1.20 -7.59 16.45
CA GLU A 69 -1.14 -7.67 17.91
C GLU A 69 -0.58 -6.37 18.54
N GLU A 70 0.56 -5.89 18.05
CA GLU A 70 1.17 -4.65 18.57
C GLU A 70 0.31 -3.41 18.25
N MET A 71 -0.32 -3.36 17.08
CA MET A 71 -1.25 -2.28 16.72
C MET A 71 -2.42 -2.22 17.70
N ILE A 72 -3.03 -3.36 18.00
CA ILE A 72 -4.19 -3.45 18.92
C ILE A 72 -3.75 -3.17 20.35
N LYS A 73 -2.68 -3.80 20.83
CA LYS A 73 -2.13 -3.62 22.18
C LYS A 73 -1.79 -2.18 22.50
N ARG A 74 -1.32 -1.42 21.51
CA ARG A 74 -0.95 -0.01 21.63
C ARG A 74 -2.07 0.95 21.20
N GLU A 75 -3.24 0.41 20.90
CA GLU A 75 -4.44 1.16 20.48
C GLU A 75 -4.21 2.04 19.22
N TYR A 76 -3.25 1.68 18.33
CA TYR A 76 -2.96 2.48 17.14
C TYR A 76 -4.13 2.54 16.17
N HIS A 77 -5.02 1.54 16.18
CA HIS A 77 -6.26 1.50 15.40
C HIS A 77 -7.22 2.64 15.75
N THR A 78 -7.14 3.23 16.96
CA THR A 78 -7.98 4.37 17.38
C THR A 78 -7.46 5.72 16.90
N LEU A 79 -6.18 5.80 16.47
CA LEU A 79 -5.56 7.02 15.99
C LEU A 79 -6.15 7.45 14.63
N PRO A 80 -6.03 8.73 14.25
CA PRO A 80 -6.26 9.16 12.87
C PRO A 80 -5.47 8.28 11.90
N ILE A 81 -6.04 8.00 10.70
CA ILE A 81 -5.46 7.01 9.77
C ILE A 81 -3.99 7.27 9.43
N GLY A 82 -3.59 8.54 9.25
CA GLY A 82 -2.19 8.90 8.97
C GLY A 82 -1.25 8.54 10.13
N GLU A 83 -1.65 8.82 11.37
CA GLU A 83 -0.89 8.45 12.57
C GLU A 83 -0.81 6.92 12.73
N CYS A 84 -1.92 6.21 12.50
CA CYS A 84 -1.95 4.74 12.48
C CYS A 84 -0.97 4.19 11.44
N MET A 85 -1.01 4.71 10.20
CA MET A 85 -0.05 4.37 9.14
C MET A 85 1.40 4.62 9.58
N GLY A 86 1.68 5.77 10.18
CA GLY A 86 3.01 6.11 10.68
C GLY A 86 3.53 5.11 11.71
N LYS A 87 2.68 4.69 12.64
CA LYS A 87 3.02 3.66 13.65
C LYS A 87 3.27 2.30 13.03
N ILE A 88 2.37 1.84 12.14
CA ILE A 88 2.50 0.56 11.42
C ILE A 88 3.74 0.57 10.52
N GLY A 89 3.94 1.62 9.72
CA GLY A 89 5.11 1.75 8.84
C GLY A 89 6.44 1.72 9.61
N SER A 90 6.46 2.30 10.82
CA SER A 90 7.63 2.28 11.70
C SER A 90 7.97 0.87 12.23
N MET A 91 7.00 -0.04 12.34
CA MET A 91 7.27 -1.43 12.72
C MET A 91 8.04 -2.20 11.63
N PHE A 92 7.97 -1.76 10.37
CA PHE A 92 8.71 -2.36 9.26
C PHE A 92 10.15 -1.85 9.13
N ILE A 93 10.62 -0.89 9.95
CA ILE A 93 12.01 -0.41 9.90
C ILE A 93 12.97 -1.59 10.07
N GLY A 94 13.92 -1.71 9.13
CA GLY A 94 14.87 -2.82 9.09
C GLY A 94 14.44 -3.97 8.16
N THR A 95 13.18 -4.08 7.76
CA THR A 95 12.73 -5.06 6.76
C THR A 95 13.52 -4.87 5.47
N ARG A 96 14.07 -5.96 4.93
CA ARG A 96 14.92 -5.93 3.73
C ARG A 96 14.19 -5.38 2.51
N TYR A 97 14.93 -4.68 1.64
CA TYR A 97 14.42 -4.27 0.33
C TYR A 97 14.40 -5.46 -0.64
N VAL A 98 13.25 -5.72 -1.25
CA VAL A 98 13.08 -6.73 -2.29
C VAL A 98 12.13 -6.18 -3.35
N GLY A 99 12.64 -5.94 -4.58
CA GLY A 99 11.81 -5.52 -5.70
C GLY A 99 11.25 -6.70 -6.50
N GLY A 100 10.23 -6.41 -7.32
CA GLY A 100 9.65 -7.39 -8.25
C GLY A 100 8.80 -8.48 -7.59
N THR A 101 8.36 -8.31 -6.36
CA THR A 101 7.57 -9.31 -5.63
C THR A 101 6.16 -9.48 -6.17
N LEU A 102 5.69 -8.53 -7.00
CA LEU A 102 4.37 -8.55 -7.63
C LEU A 102 4.36 -9.20 -9.03
N GLU A 103 5.53 -9.55 -9.59
CA GLU A 103 5.62 -10.15 -10.94
C GLU A 103 5.37 -11.67 -10.88
N LEU A 104 4.13 -12.04 -10.54
CA LEU A 104 3.68 -13.42 -10.40
C LEU A 104 2.87 -13.88 -11.63
N GLN A 105 2.98 -15.16 -11.97
CA GLN A 105 2.20 -15.80 -13.03
C GLN A 105 1.49 -17.04 -12.45
N PRO A 106 0.14 -17.13 -12.57
CA PRO A 106 -0.79 -16.08 -13.04
C PRO A 106 -0.82 -14.88 -12.09
N GLU A 107 -1.38 -13.74 -12.55
CA GLU A 107 -1.59 -12.55 -11.73
C GLU A 107 -2.44 -12.90 -10.51
N ARG A 108 -2.05 -12.39 -9.35
CA ARG A 108 -2.80 -12.55 -8.09
C ARG A 108 -2.43 -11.46 -7.09
N CYS A 109 -3.38 -11.05 -6.29
CA CYS A 109 -3.13 -10.15 -5.17
C CYS A 109 -2.39 -10.90 -4.07
N VAL A 110 -1.29 -10.36 -3.59
CA VAL A 110 -0.47 -10.97 -2.53
C VAL A 110 -0.01 -9.92 -1.52
N ILE A 111 0.11 -10.37 -0.27
CA ILE A 111 0.84 -9.69 0.80
C ILE A 111 2.12 -10.49 1.03
N ASP A 112 3.28 -9.84 0.89
CA ASP A 112 4.58 -10.42 1.21
C ASP A 112 5.32 -9.44 2.13
N LEU A 113 5.43 -9.79 3.40
CA LEU A 113 6.07 -8.96 4.42
C LEU A 113 7.54 -9.37 4.70
N ASN A 114 8.06 -10.40 3.99
CA ASN A 114 9.46 -10.82 4.13
C ASN A 114 10.45 -9.85 3.50
N GLY A 115 9.99 -9.02 2.58
CA GLY A 115 10.78 -8.01 1.91
C GLY A 115 9.89 -7.07 1.12
N LEU A 116 10.21 -5.79 1.19
CA LEU A 116 9.36 -4.72 0.66
C LEU A 116 10.17 -3.86 -0.31
N ASP A 117 9.56 -3.48 -1.42
CA ASP A 117 9.99 -2.33 -2.21
C ASP A 117 9.23 -1.06 -1.80
N CYS A 118 9.52 0.05 -2.47
CA CYS A 118 8.91 1.32 -2.11
C CYS A 118 7.39 1.36 -2.28
N VAL A 119 6.85 0.62 -3.24
CA VAL A 119 5.40 0.54 -3.50
C VAL A 119 4.73 -0.41 -2.51
N THR A 120 5.22 -1.63 -2.41
CA THR A 120 4.65 -2.64 -1.50
C THR A 120 4.74 -2.22 -0.04
N PHE A 121 5.74 -1.40 0.33
CA PHE A 121 5.87 -0.83 1.66
C PHE A 121 4.67 0.08 2.01
N PHE A 122 4.40 1.11 1.20
CA PHE A 122 3.31 2.02 1.53
C PHE A 122 1.94 1.38 1.33
N GLU A 123 1.75 0.53 0.31
CA GLU A 123 0.48 -0.17 0.08
C GLU A 123 0.11 -1.09 1.24
N ASN A 124 1.04 -1.94 1.71
CA ASN A 124 0.77 -2.81 2.87
C ASN A 124 0.47 -1.97 4.12
N THR A 125 1.24 -0.92 4.39
CA THR A 125 1.03 -0.04 5.53
C THR A 125 -0.34 0.67 5.46
N LEU A 126 -0.70 1.22 4.30
CA LEU A 126 -1.99 1.87 4.06
C LEU A 126 -3.14 0.88 4.29
N ASN A 127 -3.05 -0.32 3.71
CA ASN A 127 -4.17 -1.26 3.75
C ASN A 127 -4.36 -1.93 5.10
N ILE A 128 -3.29 -2.15 5.88
CA ILE A 128 -3.41 -2.54 7.29
C ILE A 128 -4.12 -1.44 8.09
N ALA A 129 -3.69 -0.17 7.95
CA ALA A 129 -4.31 0.95 8.64
C ALA A 129 -5.78 1.17 8.22
N ARG A 130 -6.09 1.08 6.92
CA ARG A 130 -7.47 1.18 6.40
C ARG A 130 -8.37 0.10 6.96
N THR A 131 -7.92 -1.15 6.95
CA THR A 131 -8.67 -2.28 7.52
C THR A 131 -8.93 -2.06 9.00
N ALA A 132 -7.92 -1.61 9.75
CA ALA A 132 -8.06 -1.29 11.16
C ALA A 132 -9.11 -0.20 11.40
N LYS A 133 -9.15 0.85 10.56
CA LYS A 133 -10.16 1.92 10.65
C LYS A 133 -11.57 1.44 10.28
N ILE A 134 -11.69 0.60 9.25
CA ILE A 134 -12.98 0.01 8.85
C ILE A 134 -13.54 -0.87 9.98
N LYS A 135 -12.68 -1.63 10.65
CA LYS A 135 -13.04 -2.55 11.74
C LYS A 135 -12.88 -1.97 13.15
N GLU A 136 -12.67 -0.68 13.30
CA GLU A 136 -12.40 -0.05 14.59
C GLU A 136 -13.44 -0.37 15.65
N HIS A 137 -14.72 -0.32 15.28
CA HIS A 137 -15.82 -0.65 16.20
C HIS A 137 -15.83 -2.13 16.60
N GLU A 138 -15.53 -3.03 15.66
CA GLU A 138 -15.46 -4.46 15.94
C GLU A 138 -14.25 -4.80 16.81
N LEU A 139 -13.10 -4.16 16.55
CA LEU A 139 -11.86 -4.32 17.30
C LEU A 139 -12.00 -3.87 18.77
N ALA A 140 -12.87 -2.92 19.07
CA ALA A 140 -13.16 -2.48 20.45
C ALA A 140 -13.73 -3.61 21.32
N SER A 141 -14.47 -4.57 20.72
CA SER A 141 -15.08 -5.70 21.42
C SER A 141 -14.41 -7.05 21.16
N ASN A 142 -13.73 -7.19 20.03
CA ASN A 142 -13.07 -8.41 19.60
C ASN A 142 -11.72 -8.11 18.93
N GLN A 143 -10.64 -8.32 19.66
CA GLN A 143 -9.28 -8.09 19.16
C GLN A 143 -8.89 -8.98 17.95
N ASN A 144 -9.65 -10.04 17.64
CA ASN A 144 -9.44 -10.92 16.50
C ASN A 144 -10.39 -10.57 15.32
N ALA A 145 -11.05 -9.41 15.34
CA ALA A 145 -11.99 -9.01 14.30
C ALA A 145 -11.29 -8.71 12.95
N MET A 146 -9.99 -8.46 12.96
CA MET A 146 -9.20 -8.17 11.76
C MET A 146 -8.38 -9.38 11.34
N THR A 147 -8.62 -9.87 10.13
CA THR A 147 -7.95 -11.05 9.56
C THR A 147 -7.01 -10.68 8.42
N PHE A 148 -6.12 -11.61 8.06
CA PHE A 148 -5.27 -11.48 6.86
C PHE A 148 -6.12 -11.29 5.59
N ARG A 149 -7.27 -11.97 5.49
CA ARG A 149 -8.17 -11.84 4.34
C ARG A 149 -8.76 -10.43 4.23
N ASP A 150 -9.16 -9.82 5.34
CA ASP A 150 -9.68 -8.45 5.34
C ASP A 150 -8.66 -7.45 4.77
N VAL A 151 -7.37 -7.59 5.14
CA VAL A 151 -6.31 -6.73 4.61
C VAL A 151 -6.04 -7.03 3.14
N LEU A 152 -6.07 -8.30 2.74
CA LEU A 152 -5.89 -8.69 1.34
C LEU A 152 -7.00 -8.11 0.45
N ASP A 153 -8.25 -8.10 0.92
CA ASP A 153 -9.40 -7.51 0.20
C ASP A 153 -9.21 -5.99 0.04
N GLN A 154 -8.73 -5.29 1.07
CA GLN A 154 -8.42 -3.86 0.95
C GLN A 154 -7.23 -3.61 0.02
N LEU A 155 -6.23 -4.49 0.02
CA LEU A 155 -5.09 -4.39 -0.88
C LEU A 155 -5.49 -4.63 -2.34
N GLU A 156 -6.35 -5.61 -2.60
CA GLU A 156 -6.94 -5.84 -3.92
C GLU A 156 -7.70 -4.60 -4.38
N TYR A 157 -8.57 -4.05 -3.54
CA TYR A 157 -9.32 -2.82 -3.82
C TYR A 157 -8.43 -1.64 -4.19
N THR A 158 -7.28 -1.47 -3.54
CA THR A 158 -6.39 -0.32 -3.80
C THR A 158 -5.38 -0.55 -4.91
N ARG A 159 -4.95 -1.79 -5.17
CA ARG A 159 -3.90 -2.15 -6.13
C ARG A 159 -4.42 -2.35 -7.54
N TYR A 160 -5.71 -2.70 -7.68
CA TYR A 160 -6.29 -3.00 -8.98
C TYR A 160 -7.30 -1.91 -9.40
N ARG A 161 -7.40 -1.69 -10.70
CA ARG A 161 -8.26 -0.65 -11.30
C ARG A 161 -9.71 -0.90 -10.92
N ASP A 162 -10.40 0.16 -10.47
CA ASP A 162 -11.78 0.10 -9.96
C ASP A 162 -11.99 -0.95 -8.85
N GLY A 163 -10.91 -1.43 -8.21
CA GLY A 163 -10.94 -2.42 -7.14
C GLY A 163 -11.13 -3.87 -7.60
N ASN A 164 -10.97 -4.17 -8.88
CA ASN A 164 -11.22 -5.49 -9.44
C ASN A 164 -9.96 -6.10 -10.05
N MET A 165 -9.56 -7.26 -9.55
CA MET A 165 -8.47 -8.04 -10.12
C MET A 165 -8.99 -8.87 -11.32
N ASP A 166 -8.63 -8.44 -12.53
CA ASP A 166 -8.93 -9.11 -13.80
C ASP A 166 -7.64 -9.24 -14.65
N GLY A 167 -6.74 -10.09 -14.18
CA GLY A 167 -5.46 -10.35 -14.82
C GLY A 167 -4.46 -9.18 -14.72
N TYR A 168 -3.32 -9.34 -15.39
CA TYR A 168 -2.15 -8.47 -15.28
C TYR A 168 -2.43 -6.99 -15.56
N THR A 169 -3.22 -6.68 -16.59
CA THR A 169 -3.48 -5.31 -17.02
C THR A 169 -4.48 -4.56 -16.12
N SER A 170 -5.15 -5.24 -15.18
CA SER A 170 -5.99 -4.58 -14.19
C SER A 170 -5.20 -4.00 -13.02
N ARG A 171 -3.97 -4.47 -12.77
CA ARG A 171 -3.08 -3.92 -11.76
C ARG A 171 -2.68 -2.49 -12.13
N LEU A 172 -2.64 -1.59 -11.17
CA LEU A 172 -2.23 -0.20 -11.34
C LEU A 172 -0.69 -0.13 -11.39
N HIS A 173 -0.14 -0.22 -12.60
CA HIS A 173 1.31 -0.33 -12.83
C HIS A 173 2.06 0.99 -12.69
N TYR A 174 1.39 2.11 -12.98
CA TYR A 174 1.96 3.45 -12.87
C TYR A 174 1.45 4.15 -11.62
N THR A 175 2.33 4.81 -10.89
CA THR A 175 1.94 5.52 -9.66
C THR A 175 0.95 6.64 -9.93
N SER A 176 1.04 7.33 -11.07
CA SER A 176 0.05 8.33 -11.51
C SER A 176 -1.34 7.72 -11.67
N GLU A 177 -1.46 6.52 -12.24
CA GLU A 177 -2.73 5.81 -12.34
C GLU A 177 -3.23 5.36 -10.97
N TRP A 178 -2.34 4.84 -10.13
CA TRP A 178 -2.67 4.46 -8.75
C TRP A 178 -3.28 5.62 -7.97
N ILE A 179 -2.72 6.82 -8.12
CA ILE A 179 -3.25 8.04 -7.51
C ILE A 179 -4.64 8.37 -8.03
N LEU A 180 -4.81 8.45 -9.35
CA LEU A 180 -6.08 8.82 -9.99
C LEU A 180 -7.20 7.85 -9.59
N ASP A 181 -6.93 6.57 -9.66
CA ASP A 181 -7.91 5.53 -9.34
C ASP A 181 -8.26 5.52 -7.84
N ASN A 182 -7.27 5.66 -6.97
CA ASN A 182 -7.51 5.68 -5.53
C ASN A 182 -8.11 7.01 -5.02
N VAL A 183 -7.92 8.12 -5.71
CA VAL A 183 -8.68 9.36 -5.48
C VAL A 183 -10.14 9.16 -5.89
N LYS A 184 -10.40 8.57 -7.07
CA LYS A 184 -11.76 8.24 -7.53
C LYS A 184 -12.48 7.30 -6.55
N LYS A 185 -11.78 6.31 -5.98
CA LYS A 185 -12.30 5.37 -4.98
C LYS A 185 -12.43 5.97 -3.57
N GLY A 186 -12.00 7.20 -3.33
CA GLY A 186 -12.03 7.84 -2.01
C GLY A 186 -11.06 7.23 -1.00
N VAL A 187 -10.01 6.55 -1.48
CA VAL A 187 -8.96 5.94 -0.64
C VAL A 187 -7.97 6.98 -0.16
N VAL A 188 -7.57 7.88 -1.06
CA VAL A 188 -6.62 8.96 -0.80
C VAL A 188 -7.14 10.29 -1.36
N LYS A 189 -6.57 11.40 -0.89
CA LYS A 189 -6.75 12.74 -1.46
C LYS A 189 -5.41 13.22 -2.02
N ASP A 190 -5.38 13.66 -3.28
CA ASP A 190 -4.20 14.33 -3.84
C ASP A 190 -4.13 15.77 -3.31
N LEU A 191 -3.14 16.05 -2.47
CA LEU A 191 -2.89 17.36 -1.87
C LEU A 191 -1.94 18.22 -2.70
N THR A 192 -1.35 17.69 -3.75
CA THR A 192 -0.27 18.32 -4.49
C THR A 192 -0.66 19.70 -5.01
N LYS A 193 -1.85 19.82 -5.62
CA LYS A 193 -2.35 21.10 -6.11
C LYS A 193 -2.62 22.11 -5.00
N GLU A 194 -3.23 21.67 -3.90
CA GLU A 194 -3.57 22.52 -2.75
C GLU A 194 -2.31 23.07 -2.04
N LEU A 195 -1.22 22.31 -2.07
CA LEU A 195 0.07 22.71 -1.52
C LEU A 195 0.90 23.59 -2.46
N GLY A 196 0.32 24.08 -3.58
CA GLY A 196 0.96 24.98 -4.52
C GLY A 196 1.66 24.27 -5.67
N GLY A 197 1.28 23.03 -5.96
CA GLY A 197 1.84 22.27 -7.08
C GLY A 197 1.59 22.91 -8.44
N LYS A 198 2.52 22.63 -9.36
CA LYS A 198 2.49 23.05 -10.77
C LYS A 198 2.01 21.91 -11.66
N PRO A 199 1.47 22.19 -12.86
CA PRO A 199 1.13 21.14 -13.83
C PRO A 199 2.35 20.25 -14.13
N PHE A 200 2.14 18.95 -14.10
CA PHE A 200 3.14 17.93 -14.41
C PHE A 200 2.81 17.29 -15.78
N PRO A 201 3.65 17.52 -16.80
CA PRO A 201 3.46 16.92 -18.11
C PRO A 201 3.90 15.46 -18.08
N VAL A 202 3.11 14.57 -17.45
CA VAL A 202 3.35 13.13 -17.44
C VAL A 202 3.31 12.59 -18.87
N LYS A 203 4.30 11.78 -19.21
CA LYS A 203 4.34 10.99 -20.46
C LYS A 203 4.82 9.59 -20.12
N VAL A 204 3.91 8.74 -19.69
CA VAL A 204 4.19 7.32 -19.48
C VAL A 204 4.11 6.55 -20.80
N GLY A 205 4.87 5.48 -20.91
CA GLY A 205 4.98 4.66 -22.11
C GLY A 205 6.10 3.62 -21.97
N PHE A 206 6.65 3.45 -20.76
CA PHE A 206 7.82 2.59 -20.56
C PHE A 206 7.47 1.11 -20.74
N MET A 207 6.33 0.66 -20.23
CA MET A 207 5.95 -0.76 -20.32
C MET A 207 5.65 -1.20 -21.76
N SER A 208 4.86 -0.40 -22.49
CA SER A 208 4.52 -0.74 -23.88
C SER A 208 5.72 -0.66 -24.83
N THR A 209 6.69 0.23 -24.57
CA THR A 209 7.92 0.37 -25.37
C THR A 209 9.05 -0.59 -24.95
N ASN A 210 8.95 -1.18 -23.76
CA ASN A 210 9.96 -2.09 -23.22
C ASN A 210 9.35 -3.40 -22.67
N PRO A 211 8.49 -4.11 -23.41
CA PRO A 211 7.76 -5.27 -22.92
C PRO A 211 8.69 -6.42 -22.48
N GLN A 212 9.93 -6.46 -22.99
CA GLN A 212 10.92 -7.47 -22.64
C GLN A 212 11.33 -7.48 -21.15
N TYR A 213 11.07 -6.41 -20.42
CA TYR A 213 11.33 -6.34 -18.97
C TYR A 213 10.20 -6.89 -18.11
N TYR A 214 9.07 -7.25 -18.71
CA TYR A 214 7.86 -7.69 -18.03
C TYR A 214 7.49 -9.12 -18.44
N PRO A 215 7.72 -10.13 -17.59
CA PRO A 215 7.50 -11.54 -17.94
C PRO A 215 6.10 -11.83 -18.50
N GLN A 216 5.06 -11.14 -17.97
CA GLN A 216 3.69 -11.29 -18.46
C GLN A 216 3.51 -10.75 -19.89
N LEU A 217 4.14 -9.62 -20.22
CA LEU A 217 4.07 -9.05 -21.57
C LEU A 217 4.86 -9.88 -22.59
N VAL A 218 5.95 -10.52 -22.14
CA VAL A 218 6.70 -11.48 -22.97
C VAL A 218 5.88 -12.74 -23.20
N ALA A 219 5.22 -13.27 -22.17
CA ALA A 219 4.41 -14.48 -22.27
C ALA A 219 3.12 -14.28 -23.08
N GLU A 220 2.52 -13.08 -23.00
CA GLU A 220 1.30 -12.72 -23.72
C GLU A 220 1.44 -11.33 -24.38
N PRO A 221 2.01 -11.25 -25.59
CA PRO A 221 2.28 -9.97 -26.28
C PRO A 221 1.03 -9.12 -26.56
N THR A 222 -0.16 -9.72 -26.60
CA THR A 222 -1.45 -9.00 -26.77
C THR A 222 -1.74 -8.04 -25.64
N LEU A 223 -1.21 -8.29 -24.43
CA LEU A 223 -1.33 -7.42 -23.26
C LEU A 223 -0.60 -6.08 -23.48
N THR A 224 0.46 -6.05 -24.30
CA THR A 224 1.20 -4.81 -24.58
C THR A 224 0.31 -3.73 -25.19
N ARG A 225 -0.63 -4.11 -26.07
CA ARG A 225 -1.59 -3.16 -26.66
C ARG A 225 -2.58 -2.62 -25.59
N LYS A 226 -3.00 -3.48 -24.66
CA LYS A 226 -3.86 -3.04 -23.54
C LYS A 226 -3.11 -2.05 -22.64
N ILE A 227 -1.84 -2.34 -22.30
CA ILE A 227 -0.97 -1.43 -21.54
C ILE A 227 -0.80 -0.11 -22.27
N GLN A 228 -0.58 -0.10 -23.59
CA GLN A 228 -0.48 1.14 -24.37
C GLN A 228 -1.75 1.99 -24.25
N GLY A 229 -2.93 1.40 -24.32
CA GLY A 229 -4.20 2.13 -24.13
C GLY A 229 -4.33 2.72 -22.72
N ILE A 230 -3.83 2.03 -21.70
CA ILE A 230 -3.75 2.52 -20.31
C ILE A 230 -2.81 3.72 -20.22
N GLU A 231 -1.62 3.63 -20.82
CA GLU A 231 -0.63 4.71 -20.86
C GLU A 231 -1.17 5.95 -21.56
N GLU A 232 -1.91 5.78 -22.69
CA GLU A 232 -2.60 6.87 -23.39
C GLU A 232 -3.66 7.54 -22.49
N HIS A 233 -4.43 6.73 -21.74
CA HIS A 233 -5.41 7.26 -20.78
C HIS A 233 -4.74 8.08 -19.67
N ILE A 234 -3.66 7.59 -19.07
CA ILE A 234 -2.89 8.31 -18.05
C ILE A 234 -2.36 9.64 -18.61
N ASN A 235 -1.80 9.61 -19.82
CA ASN A 235 -1.22 10.78 -20.47
C ASN A 235 -2.26 11.87 -20.82
N ALA A 236 -3.54 11.50 -20.95
CA ALA A 236 -4.64 12.43 -21.18
C ALA A 236 -5.13 13.13 -19.89
N GLN A 237 -4.70 12.66 -18.69
CA GLN A 237 -5.13 13.22 -17.42
C GLN A 237 -4.27 14.42 -17.00
N LYS A 238 -4.81 15.22 -16.08
CA LYS A 238 -4.06 16.34 -15.47
C LYS A 238 -3.35 15.86 -14.20
N HIS A 239 -2.05 16.07 -14.16
CA HIS A 239 -1.22 15.75 -13.01
C HIS A 239 -0.54 17.02 -12.48
N TRP A 240 -0.14 17.00 -11.21
CA TRP A 240 0.49 18.12 -10.52
C TRP A 240 1.76 17.64 -9.82
N TYR A 241 2.72 18.52 -9.61
CA TYR A 241 3.93 18.23 -8.86
C TYR A 241 4.43 19.45 -8.09
N ILE A 242 5.18 19.25 -7.02
CA ILE A 242 5.86 20.29 -6.28
C ILE A 242 7.34 20.24 -6.67
N PRO A 243 7.92 21.34 -7.22
CA PRO A 243 9.36 21.40 -7.50
C PRO A 243 10.19 21.17 -6.24
N ASN A 244 11.31 20.45 -6.34
CA ASN A 244 12.19 20.16 -5.20
C ASN A 244 12.56 21.41 -4.38
N ALA A 245 12.86 22.53 -5.06
CA ALA A 245 13.19 23.81 -4.41
C ALA A 245 12.05 24.36 -3.52
N GLN A 246 10.79 23.96 -3.76
CA GLN A 246 9.63 24.43 -3.00
C GLN A 246 9.22 23.46 -1.89
N VAL A 247 9.81 22.27 -1.81
CA VAL A 247 9.42 21.26 -0.81
C VAL A 247 9.66 21.77 0.61
N LYS A 248 10.73 22.52 0.84
CA LYS A 248 11.02 23.12 2.15
C LYS A 248 9.92 24.06 2.64
N ASP A 249 9.28 24.79 1.73
CA ASP A 249 8.24 25.76 2.07
C ASP A 249 6.93 25.11 2.51
N ILE A 250 6.69 23.86 2.05
CA ILE A 250 5.47 23.12 2.38
C ILE A 250 5.70 22.05 3.46
N GLU A 251 6.93 21.79 3.84
CA GLU A 251 7.32 20.69 4.74
C GLU A 251 6.61 20.76 6.10
N SER A 252 6.35 21.97 6.62
CA SER A 252 5.59 22.17 7.87
C SER A 252 4.12 21.76 7.75
N LYS A 253 3.54 21.77 6.55
CA LYS A 253 2.15 21.42 6.27
C LYS A 253 1.94 19.91 6.13
N LEU A 254 3.01 19.15 5.87
CA LEU A 254 2.96 17.70 5.76
C LEU A 254 2.59 17.07 7.10
N GLN A 255 1.86 15.96 7.05
CA GLN A 255 1.42 15.21 8.23
C GLN A 255 2.03 13.81 8.22
N THR A 256 2.10 13.18 9.38
CA THR A 256 2.41 11.75 9.49
C THR A 256 1.41 10.95 8.66
N GLY A 257 1.90 10.01 7.86
CA GLY A 257 1.08 9.18 6.99
C GLY A 257 0.84 9.76 5.60
N ASP A 258 1.24 11.02 5.32
CA ASP A 258 1.22 11.52 3.94
C ASP A 258 2.13 10.66 3.07
N ILE A 259 1.56 10.10 2.00
CA ILE A 259 2.30 9.30 1.03
C ILE A 259 2.99 10.23 0.06
N ILE A 260 4.27 9.97 -0.17
CA ILE A 260 5.13 10.76 -1.03
C ILE A 260 5.49 9.93 -2.27
N ALA A 261 5.29 10.50 -3.45
CA ALA A 261 5.79 9.95 -4.70
C ALA A 261 6.80 10.92 -5.34
N ILE A 262 7.96 10.41 -5.72
CA ILE A 262 9.06 11.19 -6.27
C ILE A 262 9.12 10.96 -7.77
N ALA A 263 8.75 12.00 -8.53
CA ALA A 263 8.76 11.94 -9.99
C ALA A 263 10.18 11.79 -10.55
N THR A 264 10.25 11.19 -11.73
CA THR A 264 11.51 10.99 -12.45
C THR A 264 11.49 11.70 -13.80
N ASN A 265 12.67 11.99 -14.33
CA ASN A 265 12.88 12.44 -15.71
C ASN A 265 13.24 11.27 -16.66
N LYS A 266 13.21 10.03 -16.19
CA LYS A 266 13.44 8.86 -17.03
C LYS A 266 12.31 8.73 -18.05
N ALA A 267 12.65 8.69 -19.33
CA ALA A 267 11.67 8.63 -20.40
C ALA A 267 10.68 7.47 -20.23
N GLY A 268 9.40 7.77 -20.38
CA GLY A 268 8.30 6.81 -20.28
C GLY A 268 7.90 6.41 -18.85
N LEU A 269 8.55 6.92 -17.81
CA LEU A 269 8.17 6.72 -16.40
C LEU A 269 7.65 8.01 -15.75
N ASP A 270 6.74 7.86 -14.81
CA ASP A 270 6.19 8.95 -13.99
C ASP A 270 6.99 9.16 -12.69
N TYR A 271 7.13 8.10 -11.89
CA TYR A 271 7.80 8.16 -10.59
C TYR A 271 8.92 7.12 -10.50
N SER A 272 9.92 7.42 -9.70
CA SER A 272 11.05 6.53 -9.43
C SER A 272 11.05 5.97 -8.01
N HIS A 273 10.28 6.59 -7.11
CA HIS A 273 10.31 6.20 -5.71
C HIS A 273 9.07 6.67 -4.96
N THR A 274 8.73 5.96 -3.87
CA THR A 274 7.65 6.29 -2.95
C THR A 274 8.05 6.05 -1.51
N GLY A 275 7.30 6.65 -0.58
CA GLY A 275 7.43 6.47 0.86
C GLY A 275 6.36 7.27 1.58
N MET A 276 6.55 7.54 2.86
CA MET A 276 5.61 8.31 3.67
C MET A 276 6.32 9.27 4.61
N ILE A 277 5.59 10.26 5.10
CA ILE A 277 6.07 11.20 6.10
C ILE A 277 5.84 10.64 7.51
N ILE A 278 6.85 10.84 8.34
CA ILE A 278 6.77 10.70 9.80
C ILE A 278 7.16 12.02 10.43
N LYS A 279 6.25 12.65 11.16
CA LYS A 279 6.60 13.83 11.97
C LYS A 279 7.23 13.41 13.28
N ASN A 280 8.40 13.95 13.59
CA ASN A 280 9.01 13.76 14.89
C ASN A 280 8.41 14.70 15.95
N ALA A 281 8.86 14.57 17.22
CA ALA A 281 8.38 15.40 18.33
C ALA A 281 8.61 16.92 18.14
N LYS A 282 9.50 17.32 17.23
CA LYS A 282 9.73 18.72 16.86
C LYS A 282 8.89 19.17 15.66
N GLY A 283 7.96 18.35 15.18
CA GLY A 283 7.12 18.62 14.03
C GLY A 283 7.85 18.56 12.68
N MET A 284 9.06 17.99 12.62
CA MET A 284 9.85 17.88 11.39
C MET A 284 9.40 16.65 10.58
N ALA A 285 9.24 16.82 9.27
CA ALA A 285 8.77 15.79 8.34
C ALA A 285 9.93 14.91 7.84
N LEU A 286 10.13 13.77 8.48
CA LEU A 286 11.11 12.76 8.11
C LEU A 286 10.54 11.83 7.04
N PHE A 287 11.38 11.28 6.17
CA PHE A 287 10.97 10.38 5.10
C PHE A 287 11.19 8.91 5.49
N LEU A 288 10.10 8.16 5.63
CA LEU A 288 10.11 6.73 5.87
C LEU A 288 9.82 5.98 4.56
N HIS A 289 10.75 5.14 4.13
CA HIS A 289 10.63 4.43 2.85
C HIS A 289 11.39 3.11 2.82
N ALA A 290 11.03 2.20 1.90
CA ALA A 290 11.87 1.06 1.58
C ALA A 290 12.98 1.52 0.62
N SER A 291 14.19 1.65 1.13
CA SER A 291 15.34 2.20 0.42
C SER A 291 16.12 1.12 -0.33
N SER A 292 16.17 1.19 -1.66
CA SER A 292 17.03 0.31 -2.47
C SER A 292 18.52 0.55 -2.19
N GLY A 293 18.92 1.79 -1.88
CA GLY A 293 20.29 2.14 -1.50
C GLY A 293 20.70 1.62 -0.12
N LYS A 294 19.82 1.73 0.88
CA LYS A 294 20.03 1.18 2.23
C LYS A 294 19.68 -0.30 2.35
N LYS A 295 19.12 -0.91 1.30
CA LYS A 295 18.68 -2.32 1.24
C LYS A 295 17.63 -2.71 2.29
N ARG A 296 16.88 -1.75 2.81
CA ARG A 296 15.87 -1.97 3.87
C ARG A 296 14.88 -0.82 3.98
N VAL A 297 13.79 -1.04 4.71
CA VAL A 297 12.93 0.04 5.20
C VAL A 297 13.72 0.90 6.17
N TYR A 298 13.73 2.20 5.95
CA TYR A 298 14.62 3.13 6.65
C TYR A 298 13.91 4.47 6.90
N LEU A 299 14.07 5.02 8.10
CA LEU A 299 13.66 6.39 8.41
C LEU A 299 14.83 7.31 8.06
N ASP A 300 14.67 8.06 6.98
CA ASP A 300 15.69 8.96 6.45
C ASP A 300 15.53 10.39 7.04
N LYS A 301 16.34 11.29 6.57
CA LYS A 301 16.33 12.71 6.95
C LYS A 301 15.05 13.42 6.50
N LEU A 302 14.97 14.73 6.75
CA LEU A 302 13.90 15.61 6.27
C LEU A 302 13.66 15.40 4.77
N ILE A 303 12.41 15.40 4.34
CA ILE A 303 12.07 15.17 2.93
C ILE A 303 12.70 16.22 2.01
N SER A 304 12.76 17.48 2.41
CA SER A 304 13.45 18.53 1.66
C SER A 304 14.93 18.24 1.51
N SER A 305 15.60 17.74 2.56
CA SER A 305 17.01 17.35 2.53
C SER A 305 17.27 16.07 1.75
N TYR A 306 16.29 15.17 1.66
CA TYR A 306 16.36 13.94 0.86
C TYR A 306 16.34 14.25 -0.64
N LEU A 307 15.58 15.27 -1.04
CA LEU A 307 15.40 15.70 -2.43
C LEU A 307 16.45 16.72 -2.92
N ALA A 308 17.24 17.30 -2.02
CA ALA A 308 18.35 18.19 -2.34
C ALA A 308 19.56 17.39 -2.86
#